data_89599b98be5c2145ec00e29a553a90f1
#
_entry.id   89599b98be5c2145ec00e29a553a90f1
#
_cell.length_a   1.000
_cell.length_b   1.000
_cell.length_c   1.000
_cell.angle_alpha   90.00
_cell.angle_beta   90.00
_cell.angle_gamma   90.00
#
_symmetry.space_group_name_H-M   'P 1'
#
loop_
_entity.id
_entity.type
_entity.pdbx_description
1 polymer ?
#
loop_
_entity_poly.entity_id
_entity_poly.type
_entity_poly.pdbx_seq_one_letter_code
_entity_poly.pdbx_strand_id
1 'polypeptide(L)'
;AYEQMTMRAAEALRRCDVIVGYTVYVELVKEYFANKRFLTTPMKKEIERCRLAFEEANKGYTVAMICSGDAGVYGMSGLMLEIGQEYPHVEVEVIPGVTAANGGAAVLGAPLIHDFAVISLSDLLTPWEKIEKRLLCASEADFVICLYNPSSKKRHDYLQKACDLMMRSKDPDTVCGTVSNIGREGETFRVMTLKELRDTRVDMFTTVYIGNSQTKMLNGKMVTPRGYIHG
;
A
#
# COMPACT_ATOMS: atom_id res chain seq x y z
N ALA A 1 3.49 -12.57 2.52
CA ALA A 1 4.08 -13.77 3.13
C ALA A 1 4.16 -13.61 4.64
N TYR A 2 4.11 -14.73 5.39
CA TYR A 2 4.21 -14.72 6.86
C TYR A 2 5.54 -14.12 7.34
N GLU A 3 6.62 -14.40 6.66
CA GLU A 3 7.99 -13.92 6.96
C GLU A 3 8.12 -12.39 6.82
N GLN A 4 7.19 -11.75 6.14
CA GLN A 4 7.17 -10.29 5.97
C GLN A 4 6.29 -9.58 7.01
N MET A 5 5.62 -10.33 7.89
CA MET A 5 4.91 -9.72 9.02
C MET A 5 5.92 -9.17 10.04
N THR A 6 5.54 -8.08 10.70
CA THR A 6 6.28 -7.71 11.91
C THR A 6 6.07 -8.77 12.99
N MET A 7 7.08 -9.01 13.82
CA MET A 7 6.97 -9.96 14.92
C MET A 7 5.79 -9.64 15.84
N ARG A 8 5.53 -8.33 16.05
CA ARG A 8 4.40 -7.87 16.86
C ARG A 8 3.06 -8.22 16.23
N ALA A 9 2.91 -8.08 14.90
CA ALA A 9 1.70 -8.47 14.20
C ALA A 9 1.47 -9.99 14.28
N ALA A 10 2.51 -10.80 14.03
CA ALA A 10 2.41 -12.25 14.14
C ALA A 10 2.04 -12.70 15.57
N GLU A 11 2.60 -12.06 16.60
CA GLU A 11 2.29 -12.36 18.00
C GLU A 11 0.85 -11.96 18.36
N ALA A 12 0.37 -10.81 17.91
CA ALA A 12 -1.02 -10.39 18.12
C ALA A 12 -2.00 -11.39 17.48
N LEU A 13 -1.70 -11.89 16.26
CA LEU A 13 -2.51 -12.90 15.59
C LEU A 13 -2.47 -14.26 16.31
N ARG A 14 -1.37 -14.62 16.98
CA ARG A 14 -1.31 -15.83 17.81
C ARG A 14 -2.15 -15.72 19.08
N ARG A 15 -2.22 -14.51 19.67
CA ARG A 15 -2.91 -14.26 20.96
C ARG A 15 -4.40 -14.03 20.80
N CYS A 16 -4.85 -13.47 19.68
CA CYS A 16 -6.28 -13.17 19.49
C CYS A 16 -7.14 -14.44 19.43
N ASP A 17 -8.43 -14.29 19.70
CA ASP A 17 -9.44 -15.33 19.57
C ASP A 17 -10.07 -15.35 18.16
N VAL A 18 -10.24 -14.13 17.61
CA VAL A 18 -10.95 -13.89 16.34
C VAL A 18 -10.11 -13.04 15.42
N ILE A 19 -10.03 -13.45 14.16
CA ILE A 19 -9.41 -12.68 13.08
C ILE A 19 -10.52 -12.19 12.14
N VAL A 20 -10.63 -10.87 11.97
CA VAL A 20 -11.60 -10.23 11.09
C VAL A 20 -10.86 -9.59 9.92
N GLY A 21 -11.35 -9.76 8.69
CA GLY A 21 -10.67 -9.18 7.54
C GLY A 21 -11.46 -9.24 6.24
N TYR A 22 -10.90 -8.61 5.21
CA TYR A 22 -11.35 -8.82 3.84
C TYR A 22 -11.05 -10.27 3.43
N THR A 23 -12.00 -10.94 2.77
CA THR A 23 -11.93 -12.38 2.44
C THR A 23 -10.59 -12.78 1.84
N VAL A 24 -10.09 -12.03 0.84
CA VAL A 24 -8.81 -12.35 0.19
C VAL A 24 -7.62 -12.28 1.16
N TYR A 25 -7.65 -11.35 2.13
CA TYR A 25 -6.55 -11.21 3.10
C TYR A 25 -6.60 -12.29 4.18
N VAL A 26 -7.81 -12.71 4.56
CA VAL A 26 -7.99 -13.83 5.50
C VAL A 26 -7.44 -15.11 4.91
N GLU A 27 -7.72 -15.40 3.64
CA GLU A 27 -7.17 -16.60 2.98
C GLU A 27 -5.64 -16.64 2.96
N LEU A 28 -4.97 -15.48 2.89
CA LEU A 28 -3.49 -15.40 2.92
C LEU A 28 -2.87 -15.76 4.28
N VAL A 29 -3.63 -15.69 5.37
CA VAL A 29 -3.11 -15.92 6.73
C VAL A 29 -3.69 -17.15 7.39
N LYS A 30 -4.78 -17.69 6.86
CA LYS A 30 -5.57 -18.77 7.47
C LYS A 30 -4.77 -20.03 7.75
N GLU A 31 -3.84 -20.40 6.88
CA GLU A 31 -2.99 -21.57 7.06
C GLU A 31 -2.03 -21.43 8.26
N TYR A 32 -1.55 -20.21 8.55
CA TYR A 32 -0.63 -19.93 9.65
C TYR A 32 -1.32 -19.79 11.02
N PHE A 33 -2.63 -19.59 11.03
CA PHE A 33 -3.44 -19.35 12.24
C PHE A 33 -4.70 -20.22 12.25
N ALA A 34 -4.61 -21.47 11.78
CA ALA A 34 -5.76 -22.37 11.56
C ALA A 34 -6.64 -22.63 12.78
N ASN A 35 -6.12 -22.40 14.00
CA ASN A 35 -6.85 -22.56 15.27
C ASN A 35 -7.69 -21.34 15.66
N LYS A 36 -7.73 -20.29 14.83
CA LYS A 36 -8.49 -19.06 15.10
C LYS A 36 -9.86 -19.10 14.45
N ARG A 37 -10.80 -18.36 15.02
CA ARG A 37 -12.08 -18.10 14.40
C ARG A 37 -11.92 -16.95 13.38
N PHE A 38 -12.36 -17.16 12.14
CA PHE A 38 -12.25 -16.18 11.07
C PHE A 38 -13.63 -15.61 10.73
N LEU A 39 -13.70 -14.28 10.63
CA LEU A 39 -14.86 -13.56 10.15
C LEU A 39 -14.47 -12.70 8.96
N THR A 40 -15.22 -12.80 7.88
CA THR A 40 -14.87 -12.12 6.63
C THR A 40 -16.02 -11.27 6.12
N THR A 41 -15.71 -10.20 5.42
CA THR A 41 -16.67 -9.44 4.63
C THR A 41 -16.10 -9.21 3.23
N PRO A 42 -16.96 -9.05 2.21
CA PRO A 42 -16.50 -8.74 0.85
C PRO A 42 -15.93 -7.32 0.76
N MET A 43 -15.37 -6.99 -0.41
CA MET A 43 -14.89 -5.64 -0.76
C MET A 43 -16.04 -4.62 -0.65
N LYS A 44 -15.74 -3.36 -0.27
CA LYS A 44 -16.68 -2.25 -0.05
C LYS A 44 -17.61 -2.43 1.15
N LYS A 45 -17.24 -3.27 2.09
CA LYS A 45 -17.93 -3.48 3.36
C LYS A 45 -17.05 -3.12 4.56
N GLU A 46 -16.27 -2.03 4.42
CA GLU A 46 -15.28 -1.60 5.41
C GLU A 46 -15.94 -1.26 6.75
N ILE A 47 -17.02 -0.48 6.74
CA ILE A 47 -17.77 -0.10 7.95
C ILE A 47 -18.36 -1.33 8.64
N GLU A 48 -19.00 -2.22 7.85
CA GLU A 48 -19.58 -3.47 8.37
C GLU A 48 -18.51 -4.35 9.01
N ARG A 49 -17.32 -4.43 8.37
CA ARG A 49 -16.16 -5.17 8.89
C ARG A 49 -15.67 -4.62 10.21
N CYS A 50 -15.56 -3.28 10.34
CA CYS A 50 -15.18 -2.65 11.60
C CYS A 50 -16.20 -2.95 12.71
N ARG A 51 -17.49 -2.78 12.46
CA ARG A 51 -18.53 -3.07 13.43
C ARG A 51 -18.53 -4.53 13.86
N LEU A 52 -18.36 -5.46 12.91
CA LEU A 52 -18.23 -6.89 13.22
C LEU A 52 -17.07 -7.16 14.20
N ALA A 53 -15.93 -6.49 14.03
CA ALA A 53 -14.82 -6.63 14.95
C ALA A 53 -15.15 -6.09 16.35
N PHE A 54 -15.80 -4.93 16.45
CA PHE A 54 -16.22 -4.36 17.74
C PHE A 54 -17.30 -5.17 18.43
N GLU A 55 -18.27 -5.72 17.70
CA GLU A 55 -19.31 -6.59 18.25
C GLU A 55 -18.73 -7.86 18.88
N GLU A 56 -17.69 -8.44 18.25
CA GLU A 56 -16.99 -9.58 18.84
C GLU A 56 -16.15 -9.19 20.06
N ALA A 57 -15.48 -8.04 20.01
CA ALA A 57 -14.74 -7.52 21.16
C ALA A 57 -15.67 -7.22 22.36
N ASN A 58 -16.86 -6.69 22.10
CA ASN A 58 -17.90 -6.45 23.13
C ASN A 58 -18.40 -7.74 23.82
N LYS A 59 -18.23 -8.90 23.17
CA LYS A 59 -18.52 -10.22 23.77
C LYS A 59 -17.38 -10.74 24.65
N GLY A 60 -16.30 -9.96 24.79
CA GLY A 60 -15.12 -10.30 25.60
C GLY A 60 -14.02 -11.03 24.84
N TYR A 61 -14.09 -11.16 23.51
CA TYR A 61 -13.03 -11.76 22.71
C TYR A 61 -11.91 -10.77 22.38
N THR A 62 -10.68 -11.24 22.34
CA THR A 62 -9.57 -10.50 21.75
C THR A 62 -9.63 -10.63 20.23
N VAL A 63 -9.82 -9.51 19.53
CA VAL A 63 -10.07 -9.49 18.08
C VAL A 63 -8.93 -8.83 17.35
N ALA A 64 -8.45 -9.44 16.28
CA ALA A 64 -7.50 -8.86 15.35
C ALA A 64 -8.19 -8.49 14.02
N MET A 65 -8.24 -7.19 13.69
CA MET A 65 -8.62 -6.71 12.37
C MET A 65 -7.38 -6.69 11.47
N ILE A 66 -7.37 -7.49 10.41
CA ILE A 66 -6.23 -7.57 9.50
C ILE A 66 -6.37 -6.68 8.28
N CYS A 67 -5.25 -6.06 7.90
CA CYS A 67 -5.06 -5.29 6.67
C CYS A 67 -3.88 -5.87 5.88
N SER A 68 -3.83 -5.63 4.57
CA SER A 68 -2.64 -5.89 3.78
C SER A 68 -1.65 -4.74 3.97
N GLY A 69 -0.36 -5.04 4.13
CA GLY A 69 0.67 -4.03 4.33
C GLY A 69 0.67 -3.43 5.73
N ASP A 70 0.38 -2.15 5.84
CA ASP A 70 0.31 -1.41 7.10
C ASP A 70 -1.10 -0.89 7.34
N ALA A 71 -1.60 -1.02 8.58
CA ALA A 71 -2.95 -0.63 8.94
C ALA A 71 -3.19 0.89 8.86
N GLY A 72 -2.13 1.71 9.00
CA GLY A 72 -2.18 3.16 8.95
C GLY A 72 -1.92 3.77 7.57
N VAL A 73 -1.41 2.98 6.61
CA VAL A 73 -1.12 3.46 5.24
C VAL A 73 -2.17 2.93 4.27
N TYR A 74 -3.22 3.71 4.03
CA TYR A 74 -4.42 3.33 3.25
C TYR A 74 -5.10 2.04 3.76
N GLY A 75 -4.87 1.71 5.02
CA GLY A 75 -5.48 0.58 5.72
C GLY A 75 -6.73 0.97 6.51
N MET A 76 -7.08 0.14 7.48
CA MET A 76 -8.35 0.25 8.21
C MET A 76 -8.24 0.96 9.57
N SER A 77 -7.01 1.30 10.05
CA SER A 77 -6.84 1.81 11.41
C SER A 77 -7.60 3.12 11.67
N GLY A 78 -7.61 4.05 10.70
CA GLY A 78 -8.36 5.30 10.82
C GLY A 78 -9.86 5.03 11.03
N LEU A 79 -10.45 4.21 10.18
CA LEU A 79 -11.88 3.86 10.28
C LEU A 79 -12.19 3.08 11.57
N MET A 80 -11.28 2.20 12.03
CA MET A 80 -11.43 1.52 13.32
C MET A 80 -11.46 2.52 14.49
N LEU A 81 -10.57 3.51 14.50
CA LEU A 81 -10.54 4.54 15.53
C LEU A 81 -11.78 5.46 15.50
N GLU A 82 -12.29 5.79 14.30
CA GLU A 82 -13.53 6.56 14.13
C GLU A 82 -14.75 5.80 14.68
N ILE A 83 -14.97 4.56 14.24
CA ILE A 83 -16.08 3.73 14.67
C ILE A 83 -15.93 3.33 16.14
N GLY A 84 -14.69 3.19 16.63
CA GLY A 84 -14.37 2.89 18.02
C GLY A 84 -14.98 3.87 19.03
N GLN A 85 -15.31 5.10 18.61
CA GLN A 85 -16.02 6.06 19.47
C GLN A 85 -17.43 5.57 19.87
N GLU A 86 -18.03 4.69 19.09
CA GLU A 86 -19.32 4.04 19.41
C GLU A 86 -19.16 2.90 20.45
N TYR A 87 -17.92 2.48 20.77
CA TYR A 87 -17.58 1.35 21.64
C TYR A 87 -16.54 1.74 22.72
N PRO A 88 -16.88 2.66 23.65
CA PRO A 88 -15.92 3.28 24.56
C PRO A 88 -15.24 2.33 25.56
N HIS A 89 -15.73 1.10 25.69
CA HIS A 89 -15.15 0.07 26.55
C HIS A 89 -14.19 -0.89 25.83
N VAL A 90 -14.04 -0.72 24.50
CA VAL A 90 -13.14 -1.54 23.68
C VAL A 90 -11.89 -0.74 23.34
N GLU A 91 -10.75 -1.20 23.84
CA GLU A 91 -9.46 -0.59 23.50
C GLU A 91 -9.00 -1.04 22.10
N VAL A 92 -8.51 -0.08 21.32
CA VAL A 92 -7.98 -0.32 19.97
C VAL A 92 -6.48 -0.04 19.94
N GLU A 93 -5.70 -1.08 19.71
CA GLU A 93 -4.26 -0.98 19.49
C GLU A 93 -3.94 -1.09 17.98
N VAL A 94 -3.18 -0.12 17.45
CA VAL A 94 -2.70 -0.15 16.06
C VAL A 94 -1.31 -0.77 16.02
N ILE A 95 -1.19 -1.89 15.32
CA ILE A 95 0.08 -2.61 15.14
C ILE A 95 0.63 -2.32 13.75
N PRO A 96 1.86 -1.79 13.64
CA PRO A 96 2.46 -1.44 12.36
C PRO A 96 2.81 -2.70 11.55
N GLY A 97 2.72 -2.55 10.22
CA GLY A 97 3.10 -3.55 9.24
C GLY A 97 4.15 -3.02 8.25
N VAL A 98 4.46 -3.82 7.23
CA VAL A 98 5.31 -3.39 6.12
C VAL A 98 4.42 -2.94 4.97
N THR A 99 4.33 -1.62 4.79
CA THR A 99 3.53 -1.04 3.70
C THR A 99 4.08 -1.42 2.33
N ALA A 100 3.23 -1.51 1.33
CA ALA A 100 3.63 -1.83 -0.05
C ALA A 100 4.71 -0.88 -0.59
N ALA A 101 4.72 0.40 -0.16
CA ALA A 101 5.78 1.34 -0.52
C ALA A 101 7.16 0.80 -0.14
N ASN A 102 7.34 0.34 1.09
CA ASN A 102 8.62 -0.20 1.56
C ASN A 102 8.89 -1.60 1.00
N GLY A 103 7.88 -2.48 0.99
CA GLY A 103 8.02 -3.84 0.48
C GLY A 103 8.43 -3.87 -0.99
N GLY A 104 7.74 -3.13 -1.84
CA GLY A 104 8.07 -3.07 -3.27
C GLY A 104 9.35 -2.28 -3.56
N ALA A 105 9.67 -1.25 -2.76
CA ALA A 105 10.95 -0.56 -2.89
C ALA A 105 12.13 -1.51 -2.67
N ALA A 106 12.04 -2.42 -1.70
CA ALA A 106 13.06 -3.44 -1.45
C ALA A 106 13.24 -4.40 -2.63
N VAL A 107 12.16 -4.76 -3.32
CA VAL A 107 12.20 -5.59 -4.54
C VAL A 107 12.91 -4.84 -5.68
N LEU A 108 12.58 -3.56 -5.88
CA LEU A 108 13.19 -2.71 -6.92
C LEU A 108 14.65 -2.35 -6.64
N GLY A 109 15.05 -2.28 -5.37
CA GLY A 109 16.39 -1.86 -4.95
C GLY A 109 16.32 -0.82 -3.83
N ALA A 110 16.62 0.44 -4.12
CA ALA A 110 16.61 1.53 -3.14
C ALA A 110 16.04 2.84 -3.72
N PRO A 111 14.80 2.86 -4.22
CA PRO A 111 14.22 4.07 -4.82
C PRO A 111 13.86 5.14 -3.79
N LEU A 112 13.62 4.77 -2.51
CA LEU A 112 13.08 5.64 -1.46
C LEU A 112 14.14 6.19 -0.48
N ILE A 113 15.41 6.26 -0.91
CA ILE A 113 16.51 6.77 -0.05
C ILE A 113 16.40 8.28 0.19
N HIS A 114 15.72 8.99 -0.68
CA HIS A 114 15.45 10.43 -0.58
C HIS A 114 13.98 10.69 -0.19
N ASP A 115 13.59 11.96 -0.12
CA ASP A 115 12.21 12.34 0.17
C ASP A 115 11.22 11.73 -0.83
N PHE A 116 10.14 11.20 -0.34
CA PHE A 116 9.13 10.56 -1.19
C PHE A 116 7.70 10.86 -0.72
N ALA A 117 6.78 10.83 -1.67
CA ALA A 117 5.36 10.99 -1.46
C ALA A 117 4.63 9.67 -1.78
N VAL A 118 3.66 9.30 -0.93
CA VAL A 118 2.75 8.17 -1.20
C VAL A 118 1.39 8.74 -1.59
N ILE A 119 0.93 8.43 -2.81
CA ILE A 119 -0.31 8.97 -3.37
C ILE A 119 -1.18 7.81 -3.88
N SER A 120 -2.45 7.78 -3.46
CA SER A 120 -3.43 6.86 -4.01
C SER A 120 -4.14 7.48 -5.21
N LEU A 121 -4.23 6.73 -6.32
CA LEU A 121 -5.03 7.13 -7.49
C LEU A 121 -6.51 6.76 -7.35
N SER A 122 -6.96 6.28 -6.18
CA SER A 122 -8.37 5.99 -5.94
C SER A 122 -9.17 7.26 -5.68
N ASP A 123 -10.13 7.52 -6.56
CA ASP A 123 -11.08 8.65 -6.46
C ASP A 123 -12.38 8.31 -5.72
N LEU A 124 -12.44 7.17 -5.03
CA LEU A 124 -13.63 6.76 -4.28
C LEU A 124 -13.97 7.69 -3.12
N LEU A 125 -12.95 8.17 -2.41
CA LEU A 125 -13.10 9.03 -1.22
C LEU A 125 -12.38 10.38 -1.38
N THR A 126 -11.62 10.55 -2.47
CA THR A 126 -10.84 11.77 -2.73
C THR A 126 -11.11 12.21 -4.17
N PRO A 127 -11.63 13.43 -4.41
CA PRO A 127 -11.87 13.92 -5.76
C PRO A 127 -10.60 13.91 -6.62
N TRP A 128 -10.74 13.60 -7.91
CA TRP A 128 -9.61 13.51 -8.84
C TRP A 128 -8.77 14.78 -8.90
N GLU A 129 -9.40 15.96 -8.88
CA GLU A 129 -8.72 17.26 -8.91
C GLU A 129 -7.74 17.42 -7.73
N LYS A 130 -8.06 16.81 -6.58
CA LYS A 130 -7.18 16.81 -5.41
C LYS A 130 -6.00 15.85 -5.59
N ILE A 131 -6.24 14.71 -6.23
CA ILE A 131 -5.18 13.74 -6.60
C ILE A 131 -4.23 14.38 -7.62
N GLU A 132 -4.78 14.99 -8.67
CA GLU A 132 -4.04 15.71 -9.70
C GLU A 132 -3.13 16.78 -9.08
N LYS A 133 -3.66 17.64 -8.20
CA LYS A 133 -2.86 18.66 -7.51
C LYS A 133 -1.71 18.06 -6.72
N ARG A 134 -1.93 16.93 -6.02
CA ARG A 134 -0.88 16.24 -5.27
C ARG A 134 0.22 15.69 -6.20
N LEU A 135 -0.16 15.10 -7.33
CA LEU A 135 0.77 14.60 -8.35
C LEU A 135 1.63 15.73 -8.91
N LEU A 136 1.03 16.86 -9.31
CA LEU A 136 1.72 18.02 -9.84
C LEU A 136 2.71 18.61 -8.82
N CYS A 137 2.27 18.88 -7.59
CA CYS A 137 3.11 19.45 -6.55
C CYS A 137 4.29 18.52 -6.18
N ALA A 138 4.05 17.21 -6.05
CA ALA A 138 5.11 16.25 -5.74
C ALA A 138 6.11 16.10 -6.90
N SER A 139 5.64 16.20 -8.14
CA SER A 139 6.50 16.14 -9.33
C SER A 139 7.36 17.39 -9.48
N GLU A 140 6.76 18.57 -9.28
CA GLU A 140 7.45 19.86 -9.34
C GLU A 140 8.52 20.01 -8.25
N ALA A 141 8.22 19.50 -7.04
CA ALA A 141 9.16 19.47 -5.92
C ALA A 141 10.21 18.34 -6.01
N ASP A 142 10.25 17.63 -7.11
CA ASP A 142 11.19 16.52 -7.38
C ASP A 142 11.17 15.37 -6.35
N PHE A 143 10.04 15.10 -5.74
CA PHE A 143 9.87 13.92 -4.89
C PHE A 143 9.96 12.62 -5.70
N VAL A 144 10.47 11.56 -5.07
CA VAL A 144 10.13 10.20 -5.49
C VAL A 144 8.65 9.97 -5.17
N ILE A 145 7.88 9.41 -6.10
CA ILE A 145 6.44 9.21 -5.92
C ILE A 145 6.11 7.73 -5.94
N CYS A 146 5.41 7.27 -4.90
CA CYS A 146 4.89 5.92 -4.80
C CYS A 146 3.36 5.96 -4.99
N LEU A 147 2.85 5.31 -6.05
CA LEU A 147 1.42 5.29 -6.37
C LEU A 147 0.77 3.99 -5.90
N TYR A 148 -0.30 4.15 -5.12
CA TYR A 148 -1.23 3.09 -4.71
C TYR A 148 -2.48 3.12 -5.57
N ASN A 149 -3.13 1.96 -5.71
CA ASN A 149 -4.36 1.82 -6.49
C ASN A 149 -4.24 2.37 -7.92
N PRO A 150 -3.18 2.02 -8.67
CA PRO A 150 -2.88 2.66 -9.95
C PRO A 150 -3.92 2.32 -11.03
N SER A 151 -4.69 1.26 -10.85
CA SER A 151 -5.71 0.82 -11.80
C SER A 151 -6.84 0.06 -11.13
N SER A 152 -8.00 0.04 -11.77
CA SER A 152 -9.13 -0.84 -11.47
C SER A 152 -10.00 -1.01 -12.72
N LYS A 153 -11.02 -1.88 -12.67
CA LYS A 153 -11.95 -2.07 -13.79
C LYS A 153 -12.58 -0.76 -14.32
N LYS A 154 -12.80 0.23 -13.45
CA LYS A 154 -13.39 1.54 -13.79
C LYS A 154 -12.35 2.63 -14.01
N ARG A 155 -11.10 2.43 -13.59
CA ARG A 155 -9.99 3.40 -13.60
C ARG A 155 -8.78 2.83 -14.32
N HIS A 156 -9.00 2.27 -15.51
CA HIS A 156 -7.95 1.64 -16.32
C HIS A 156 -6.97 2.65 -16.94
N ASP A 157 -7.36 3.92 -17.07
CA ASP A 157 -6.60 5.03 -17.66
C ASP A 157 -5.95 5.97 -16.62
N TYR A 158 -6.13 5.72 -15.32
CA TYR A 158 -5.67 6.65 -14.27
C TYR A 158 -4.14 6.69 -14.15
N LEU A 159 -3.45 5.57 -14.35
CA LEU A 159 -1.99 5.58 -14.41
C LEU A 159 -1.49 6.41 -15.60
N GLN A 160 -2.09 6.26 -16.76
CA GLN A 160 -1.76 7.05 -17.95
C GLN A 160 -1.93 8.56 -17.67
N LYS A 161 -3.10 8.95 -17.15
CA LYS A 161 -3.38 10.35 -16.75
C LYS A 161 -2.36 10.87 -15.72
N ALA A 162 -2.02 10.06 -14.73
CA ALA A 162 -1.03 10.43 -13.73
C ALA A 162 0.35 10.65 -14.35
N CYS A 163 0.78 9.77 -15.27
CA CYS A 163 2.04 9.94 -15.99
C CYS A 163 2.04 11.21 -16.86
N ASP A 164 0.95 11.48 -17.59
CA ASP A 164 0.81 12.70 -18.39
C ASP A 164 0.91 13.99 -17.54
N LEU A 165 0.35 13.97 -16.33
CA LEU A 165 0.47 15.07 -15.37
C LEU A 165 1.91 15.24 -14.87
N MET A 166 2.57 14.14 -14.47
CA MET A 166 3.92 14.17 -13.93
C MET A 166 4.96 14.56 -14.99
N MET A 167 4.77 14.20 -16.26
CA MET A 167 5.65 14.61 -17.37
C MET A 167 5.61 16.11 -17.68
N ARG A 168 4.74 16.90 -17.03
CA ARG A 168 4.79 18.38 -17.14
C ARG A 168 6.02 18.97 -16.45
N SER A 169 6.61 18.25 -15.48
CA SER A 169 7.77 18.70 -14.70
C SER A 169 8.88 17.62 -14.57
N LYS A 170 8.57 16.35 -14.78
CA LYS A 170 9.55 15.25 -14.79
C LYS A 170 9.93 14.88 -16.21
N ASP A 171 11.21 14.50 -16.39
CA ASP A 171 11.71 14.02 -17.68
C ASP A 171 10.99 12.73 -18.09
N PRO A 172 10.57 12.57 -19.36
CA PRO A 172 10.01 11.32 -19.87
C PRO A 172 10.90 10.08 -19.66
N ASP A 173 12.22 10.28 -19.58
CA ASP A 173 13.22 9.23 -19.32
C ASP A 173 13.47 8.99 -17.83
N THR A 174 12.76 9.71 -16.92
CA THR A 174 12.82 9.44 -15.47
C THR A 174 12.63 7.96 -15.17
N VAL A 175 13.54 7.37 -14.40
CA VAL A 175 13.49 5.96 -14.02
C VAL A 175 12.29 5.70 -13.13
N CYS A 176 11.49 4.71 -13.50
CA CYS A 176 10.30 4.26 -12.81
C CYS A 176 10.36 2.75 -12.56
N GLY A 177 9.54 2.27 -11.65
CA GLY A 177 9.40 0.84 -11.38
C GLY A 177 7.98 0.45 -11.04
N THR A 178 7.64 -0.80 -11.31
CA THR A 178 6.39 -1.43 -10.87
C THR A 178 6.69 -2.71 -10.13
N VAL A 179 5.96 -2.99 -9.06
CA VAL A 179 6.01 -4.28 -8.37
C VAL A 179 4.59 -4.77 -8.17
N SER A 180 4.31 -5.96 -8.64
CA SER A 180 3.01 -6.63 -8.51
C SER A 180 3.09 -7.77 -7.52
N ASN A 181 2.01 -8.04 -6.77
CA ASN A 181 1.90 -9.12 -5.80
C ASN A 181 3.01 -9.12 -4.74
N ILE A 182 3.39 -7.96 -4.22
CA ILE A 182 4.46 -7.81 -3.22
C ILE A 182 4.27 -8.80 -2.07
N GLY A 183 5.29 -9.65 -1.83
CA GLY A 183 5.28 -10.66 -0.77
C GLY A 183 4.27 -11.79 -0.98
N ARG A 184 3.82 -12.05 -2.20
CA ARG A 184 2.87 -13.11 -2.56
C ARG A 184 3.41 -13.98 -3.67
N GLU A 185 2.80 -15.12 -3.87
CA GLU A 185 3.04 -15.93 -5.06
C GLU A 185 2.79 -15.11 -6.33
N GLY A 186 3.68 -15.23 -7.30
CA GLY A 186 3.64 -14.44 -8.53
C GLY A 186 4.15 -13.00 -8.37
N GLU A 187 4.97 -12.70 -7.34
CA GLU A 187 5.67 -11.42 -7.26
C GLU A 187 6.51 -11.17 -8.50
N THR A 188 6.28 -10.02 -9.16
CA THR A 188 7.03 -9.59 -10.34
C THR A 188 7.37 -8.12 -10.25
N PHE A 189 8.48 -7.71 -10.86
CA PHE A 189 8.85 -6.30 -10.96
C PHE A 189 9.40 -5.95 -12.33
N ARG A 190 9.33 -4.68 -12.68
CA ARG A 190 9.92 -4.10 -13.89
C ARG A 190 10.49 -2.72 -13.56
N VAL A 191 11.63 -2.40 -14.18
CA VAL A 191 12.21 -1.04 -14.18
C VAL A 191 12.10 -0.51 -15.61
N MET A 192 11.65 0.71 -15.78
CA MET A 192 11.33 1.33 -17.06
C MET A 192 11.41 2.85 -16.96
N THR A 193 11.24 3.57 -18.07
CA THR A 193 11.10 5.04 -18.09
C THR A 193 9.66 5.47 -17.77
N LEU A 194 9.47 6.74 -17.40
CA LEU A 194 8.15 7.34 -17.17
C LEU A 194 7.28 7.28 -18.43
N LYS A 195 7.89 7.47 -19.61
CA LYS A 195 7.22 7.34 -20.91
C LYS A 195 6.72 5.91 -21.15
N GLU A 196 7.52 4.90 -20.85
CA GLU A 196 7.10 3.50 -20.99
C GLU A 196 6.05 3.12 -19.93
N LEU A 197 6.17 3.64 -18.71
CA LEU A 197 5.21 3.44 -17.64
C LEU A 197 3.81 3.94 -18.03
N ARG A 198 3.74 5.08 -18.71
CA ARG A 198 2.50 5.68 -19.21
C ARG A 198 1.63 4.69 -20.00
N ASP A 199 2.27 3.88 -20.83
CA ASP A 199 1.59 2.92 -21.71
C ASP A 199 1.57 1.49 -21.13
N THR A 200 2.07 1.32 -19.88
CA THR A 200 2.10 0.04 -19.19
C THR A 200 0.75 -0.25 -18.52
N ARG A 201 0.22 -1.46 -18.75
CA ARG A 201 -0.96 -1.93 -18.04
C ARG A 201 -0.57 -2.49 -16.67
N VAL A 202 -1.30 -2.07 -15.65
CA VAL A 202 -1.16 -2.53 -14.27
C VAL A 202 -2.52 -2.88 -13.70
N ASP A 203 -2.53 -3.61 -12.60
CA ASP A 203 -3.74 -3.96 -11.86
C ASP A 203 -3.76 -3.33 -10.46
N MET A 204 -4.77 -3.68 -9.67
CA MET A 204 -4.94 -3.16 -8.31
C MET A 204 -3.94 -3.73 -7.30
N PHE A 205 -3.19 -4.78 -7.65
CA PHE A 205 -2.17 -5.41 -6.81
C PHE A 205 -0.76 -4.90 -7.13
N THR A 206 -0.67 -3.91 -8.00
CA THR A 206 0.59 -3.30 -8.41
C THR A 206 0.81 -2.01 -7.65
N THR A 207 2.03 -1.83 -7.15
CA THR A 207 2.54 -0.56 -6.62
C THR A 207 3.53 0.03 -7.62
N VAL A 208 3.41 1.33 -7.89
CA VAL A 208 4.19 2.03 -8.91
C VAL A 208 5.12 3.03 -8.24
N TYR A 209 6.33 3.14 -8.73
CA TYR A 209 7.38 4.03 -8.23
C TYR A 209 7.88 4.92 -9.36
N ILE A 210 7.84 6.22 -9.16
CA ILE A 210 8.39 7.22 -10.08
C ILE A 210 9.56 7.88 -9.39
N GLY A 211 10.74 7.79 -10.01
CA GLY A 211 11.95 8.40 -9.49
C GLY A 211 11.92 9.93 -9.46
N ASN A 212 12.96 10.49 -8.87
CA ASN A 212 13.28 11.91 -8.99
C ASN A 212 14.37 12.13 -10.05
N SER A 213 14.84 13.37 -10.23
CA SER A 213 15.87 13.74 -11.20
C SER A 213 17.21 13.00 -11.02
N GLN A 214 17.45 12.44 -9.83
CA GLN A 214 18.68 11.73 -9.47
C GLN A 214 18.56 10.21 -9.58
N THR A 215 17.36 9.68 -9.73
CA THR A 215 17.12 8.24 -9.74
C THR A 215 17.75 7.59 -10.97
N LYS A 216 18.46 6.48 -10.76
CA LYS A 216 19.21 5.75 -11.79
C LYS A 216 18.82 4.28 -11.78
N MET A 217 19.00 3.64 -12.93
CA MET A 217 19.02 2.18 -13.05
C MET A 217 20.44 1.69 -12.89
N LEU A 218 20.71 0.90 -11.83
CA LEU A 218 22.02 0.31 -11.55
C LEU A 218 21.87 -1.21 -11.49
N ASN A 219 22.49 -1.91 -12.43
CA ASN A 219 22.42 -3.39 -12.52
C ASN A 219 20.97 -3.93 -12.47
N GLY A 220 20.06 -3.31 -13.21
CA GLY A 220 18.65 -3.68 -13.25
C GLY A 220 17.83 -3.29 -12.02
N LYS A 221 18.40 -2.54 -11.08
CA LYS A 221 17.74 -2.02 -9.88
C LYS A 221 17.50 -0.51 -9.99
N MET A 222 16.40 -0.07 -9.39
CA MET A 222 16.04 1.35 -9.27
C MET A 222 16.66 1.92 -7.99
N VAL A 223 17.52 2.92 -8.13
CA VAL A 223 18.25 3.53 -7.00
C VAL A 223 18.17 5.05 -7.07
N THR A 224 17.75 5.68 -5.98
CA THR A 224 17.84 7.14 -5.81
C THR A 224 19.04 7.45 -4.92
N PRO A 225 20.15 8.02 -5.45
CA PRO A 225 21.34 8.29 -4.65
C PRO A 225 21.08 9.34 -3.59
N ARG A 226 21.71 9.19 -2.43
CA ARG A 226 21.65 10.20 -1.36
C ARG A 226 22.62 11.37 -1.57
N GLY A 227 23.49 11.28 -2.57
CA GLY A 227 24.48 12.32 -2.86
C GLY A 227 25.82 12.16 -2.14
N TYR A 228 26.13 10.96 -1.63
CA TYR A 228 27.47 10.68 -1.12
C TYR A 228 28.50 10.79 -2.26
N ILE A 229 29.58 11.52 -2.02
CA ILE A 229 30.74 11.59 -2.91
C ILE A 229 31.60 10.36 -2.61
N HIS A 230 31.70 9.47 -3.58
CA HIS A 230 32.65 8.38 -3.52
C HIS A 230 33.97 8.97 -4.02
N GLY A 231 34.94 9.16 -3.10
CA GLY A 231 36.29 9.62 -3.39
C GLY A 231 37.08 8.59 -4.20
#